data_6ff4c69093f6d8462208fddd149a2e8b
#
_entry.id   6ff4c69093f6d8462208fddd149a2e8b
#
_cell.length_a   1.000
_cell.length_b   1.000
_cell.length_c   1.000
_cell.angle_alpha   90.00
_cell.angle_beta   90.00
_cell.angle_gamma   90.00
#
_symmetry.space_group_name_H-M   'P 1'
#
loop_
_entity.id
_entity.type
_entity.pdbx_description
1 polymer ?
#
loop_
_entity_poly.entity_id
_entity_poly.type
_entity_poly.pdbx_seq_one_letter_code
_entity_poly.pdbx_strand_id
1 'polypeptide(L)'
;MNRARLHPAWIVAGVGLVALMAAAGFRSAPSMLMIPLEQEFGWTRAGMGFAIGVNILLYGLMAPFAAALMQRFGMRIVTTVALVLISLGMFGSIFAVTEWQLVLTWGVLVGLGSGSMALVFVSTIVSTWFVKRQGLVSGILSSGQAAGPVSYTHLRAHETPEH
;
A
#
# COMPACT_ATOMS: atom_id res chain seq x y z
N MET A 1 -2.86 -15.06 -38.64
CA MET A 1 -2.38 -14.06 -37.68
C MET A 1 -2.92 -14.43 -36.29
N ASN A 2 -2.10 -15.17 -35.52
CA ASN A 2 -2.47 -15.52 -34.11
C ASN A 2 -2.45 -14.27 -33.28
N ARG A 3 -3.63 -13.78 -32.87
CA ARG A 3 -3.76 -12.84 -31.78
C ARG A 3 -3.21 -13.54 -30.55
N ALA A 4 -2.05 -13.13 -30.07
CA ALA A 4 -1.49 -13.55 -28.80
C ALA A 4 -2.50 -13.18 -27.71
N ARG A 5 -3.38 -14.12 -27.32
CA ARG A 5 -4.24 -13.97 -26.16
C ARG A 5 -3.30 -13.91 -24.96
N LEU A 6 -3.15 -12.73 -24.38
CA LEU A 6 -2.43 -12.56 -23.13
C LEU A 6 -3.00 -13.60 -22.14
N HIS A 7 -2.14 -14.47 -21.64
CA HIS A 7 -2.56 -15.51 -20.71
C HIS A 7 -3.20 -14.82 -19.49
N PRO A 8 -4.38 -15.24 -18.99
CA PRO A 8 -5.09 -14.60 -17.89
C PRO A 8 -4.20 -14.30 -16.67
N ALA A 9 -3.18 -15.12 -16.44
CA ALA A 9 -2.20 -14.93 -15.38
C ALA A 9 -1.44 -13.58 -15.47
N TRP A 10 -1.11 -13.11 -16.67
CA TRP A 10 -0.43 -11.82 -16.85
C TRP A 10 -1.34 -10.62 -16.61
N ILE A 11 -2.64 -10.77 -16.90
CA ILE A 11 -3.64 -9.75 -16.57
C ILE A 11 -3.77 -9.64 -15.06
N VAL A 12 -3.85 -10.78 -14.36
CA VAL A 12 -3.92 -10.81 -12.88
C VAL A 12 -2.66 -10.21 -12.26
N ALA A 13 -1.47 -10.54 -12.79
CA ALA A 13 -0.21 -9.97 -12.33
C ALA A 13 -0.15 -8.44 -12.56
N GLY A 14 -0.61 -7.96 -13.72
CA GLY A 14 -0.66 -6.53 -14.04
C GLY A 14 -1.60 -5.75 -13.12
N VAL A 15 -2.82 -6.25 -12.91
CA VAL A 15 -3.79 -5.66 -11.98
C VAL A 15 -3.25 -5.69 -10.55
N GLY A 16 -2.63 -6.80 -10.15
CA GLY A 16 -1.99 -6.94 -8.85
C GLY A 16 -0.84 -5.95 -8.65
N LEU A 17 -0.02 -5.73 -9.66
CA LEU A 17 1.06 -4.75 -9.63
C LEU A 17 0.52 -3.32 -9.42
N VAL A 18 -0.50 -2.94 -10.19
CA VAL A 18 -1.14 -1.60 -10.06
C VAL A 18 -1.73 -1.42 -8.66
N ALA A 19 -2.41 -2.45 -8.13
CA ALA A 19 -2.98 -2.40 -6.79
C ALA A 19 -1.90 -2.26 -5.71
N LEU A 20 -0.77 -2.98 -5.84
CA LEU A 20 0.37 -2.88 -4.93
C LEU A 20 1.05 -1.51 -5.00
N MET A 21 1.24 -0.95 -6.20
CA MET A 21 1.79 0.39 -6.38
C MET A 21 0.89 1.46 -5.75
N ALA A 22 -0.42 1.37 -5.96
CA ALA A 22 -1.39 2.27 -5.34
C ALA A 22 -1.35 2.18 -3.81
N ALA A 23 -1.37 0.96 -3.25
CA ALA A 23 -1.28 0.76 -1.81
C ALA A 23 0.04 1.29 -1.21
N ALA A 24 1.16 1.10 -1.90
CA ALA A 24 2.46 1.62 -1.48
C ALA A 24 2.52 3.15 -1.55
N GLY A 25 1.96 3.77 -2.60
CA GLY A 25 1.86 5.21 -2.75
C GLY A 25 1.06 5.84 -1.62
N PHE A 26 -0.13 5.32 -1.35
CA PHE A 26 -0.98 5.82 -0.26
C PHE A 26 -0.34 5.68 1.12
N ARG A 27 0.42 4.62 1.35
CA ARG A 27 1.14 4.44 2.61
C ARG A 27 2.25 5.47 2.81
N SER A 28 2.87 5.94 1.74
CA SER A 28 3.97 6.92 1.80
C SER A 28 3.48 8.37 1.92
N ALA A 29 2.21 8.66 1.63
CA ALA A 29 1.66 10.01 1.57
C ALA A 29 1.90 10.86 2.83
N PRO A 30 1.68 10.38 4.08
CA PRO A 30 1.85 11.21 5.26
C PRO A 30 3.27 11.69 5.52
N SER A 31 4.29 10.94 5.10
CA SER A 31 5.67 11.38 5.26
C SER A 31 5.97 12.67 4.47
N MET A 32 5.23 12.92 3.40
CA MET A 32 5.33 14.16 2.61
C MET A 32 4.49 15.29 3.18
N LEU A 33 3.35 14.95 3.77
CA LEU A 33 2.41 15.92 4.30
C LEU A 33 2.78 16.36 5.74
N MET A 34 3.81 15.77 6.34
CA MET A 34 4.19 16.05 7.73
C MET A 34 4.46 17.54 7.96
N ILE A 35 5.25 18.18 7.08
CA ILE A 35 5.60 19.61 7.20
C ILE A 35 4.38 20.51 6.97
N PRO A 36 3.58 20.34 5.90
CA PRO A 36 2.36 21.12 5.71
C PRO A 36 1.35 20.98 6.86
N LEU A 37 1.14 19.76 7.38
CA LEU A 37 0.21 19.50 8.46
C LEU A 37 0.66 20.13 9.79
N GLU A 38 1.97 20.11 10.07
CA GLU A 38 2.55 20.81 11.23
C GLU A 38 2.33 22.32 11.13
N GLN A 39 2.47 22.91 9.95
CA GLN A 39 2.30 24.36 9.73
C GLN A 39 0.84 24.80 9.74
N GLU A 40 -0.06 24.01 9.16
CA GLU A 40 -1.46 24.39 8.96
C GLU A 40 -2.33 24.07 10.19
N PHE A 41 -2.13 22.91 10.81
CA PHE A 41 -2.95 22.43 11.92
C PHE A 41 -2.24 22.49 13.28
N GLY A 42 -0.96 22.84 13.33
CA GLY A 42 -0.17 22.83 14.56
C GLY A 42 0.00 21.43 15.18
N TRP A 43 -0.11 20.37 14.37
CA TRP A 43 0.03 19.00 14.84
C TRP A 43 1.45 18.71 15.30
N THR A 44 1.56 17.88 16.32
CA THR A 44 2.86 17.50 16.86
C THR A 44 3.52 16.41 16.01
N ARG A 45 4.83 16.47 15.86
CA ARG A 45 5.60 15.40 15.21
C ARG A 45 5.42 14.06 15.94
N ALA A 46 5.22 14.11 17.26
CA ALA A 46 4.97 12.91 18.06
C ALA A 46 3.64 12.25 17.71
N GLY A 47 2.54 13.03 17.56
CA GLY A 47 1.21 12.50 17.18
C GLY A 47 1.20 11.93 15.77
N MET A 48 1.82 12.64 14.80
CA MET A 48 1.98 12.13 13.44
C MET A 48 2.87 10.87 13.42
N GLY A 49 3.97 10.87 14.19
CA GLY A 49 4.84 9.70 14.34
C GLY A 49 4.12 8.50 14.96
N PHE A 50 3.21 8.74 15.91
CA PHE A 50 2.36 7.70 16.47
C PHE A 50 1.42 7.09 15.43
N ALA A 51 0.78 7.91 14.58
CA ALA A 51 -0.03 7.41 13.47
C ALA A 51 0.78 6.52 12.49
N ILE A 52 2.01 6.93 12.17
CA ILE A 52 2.93 6.14 11.34
C ILE A 52 3.30 4.83 12.04
N GLY A 53 3.60 4.88 13.34
CA GLY A 53 3.91 3.71 14.15
C GLY A 53 2.77 2.69 14.16
N VAL A 54 1.53 3.15 14.38
CA VAL A 54 0.31 2.31 14.32
C VAL A 54 0.14 1.68 12.93
N ASN A 55 0.35 2.45 11.87
CA ASN A 55 0.26 1.93 10.50
C ASN A 55 1.27 0.80 10.25
N ILE A 56 2.54 1.01 10.61
CA ILE A 56 3.60 0.01 10.43
C ILE A 56 3.34 -1.24 11.27
N LEU A 57 2.90 -1.06 12.51
CA LEU A 57 2.56 -2.16 13.41
C LEU A 57 1.44 -3.03 12.82
N LEU A 58 0.34 -2.39 12.39
CA LEU A 58 -0.80 -3.12 11.81
C LEU A 58 -0.46 -3.73 10.45
N TYR A 59 0.35 -3.06 9.64
CA TYR A 59 0.88 -3.61 8.39
C TYR A 59 1.63 -4.92 8.62
N GLY A 60 2.53 -4.96 9.61
CA GLY A 60 3.28 -6.17 9.95
C GLY A 60 2.41 -7.26 10.57
N LEU A 61 1.52 -6.86 11.50
CA LEU A 61 0.64 -7.79 12.22
C LEU A 61 -0.39 -8.45 11.30
N MET A 62 -0.84 -7.75 10.26
CA MET A 62 -1.84 -8.29 9.32
C MET A 62 -1.34 -9.44 8.44
N ALA A 63 -0.04 -9.61 8.26
CA ALA A 63 0.51 -10.61 7.36
C ALA A 63 -0.01 -12.05 7.64
N PRO A 64 0.06 -12.61 8.86
CA PRO A 64 -0.47 -13.94 9.13
C PRO A 64 -1.99 -14.03 9.00
N PHE A 65 -2.71 -12.98 9.39
CA PHE A 65 -4.17 -12.93 9.27
C PHE A 65 -4.62 -12.82 7.82
N ALA A 66 -3.92 -12.06 7.00
CA ALA A 66 -4.19 -11.92 5.57
C ALA A 66 -4.09 -13.29 4.86
N ALA A 67 -3.10 -14.11 5.20
CA ALA A 67 -2.98 -15.46 4.68
C ALA A 67 -4.20 -16.33 5.00
N ALA A 68 -4.64 -16.33 6.26
CA ALA A 68 -5.80 -17.07 6.71
C ALA A 68 -7.11 -16.56 6.07
N LEU A 69 -7.26 -15.23 5.94
CA LEU A 69 -8.42 -14.62 5.29
C LEU A 69 -8.48 -14.96 3.79
N MET A 70 -7.34 -14.92 3.09
CA MET A 70 -7.27 -15.29 1.67
C MET A 70 -7.61 -16.76 1.45
N GLN A 71 -7.19 -17.66 2.35
CA GLN A 71 -7.55 -19.09 2.28
C GLN A 71 -9.04 -19.31 2.54
N ARG A 72 -9.64 -18.56 3.46
CA ARG A 72 -11.04 -18.75 3.86
C ARG A 72 -12.04 -18.08 2.92
N PHE A 73 -11.81 -16.84 2.52
CA PHE A 73 -12.73 -16.01 1.75
C PHE A 73 -12.32 -15.83 0.29
N GLY A 74 -11.13 -16.27 -0.05
CA GLY A 74 -10.58 -16.10 -1.38
C GLY A 74 -9.91 -14.75 -1.60
N MET A 75 -8.94 -14.73 -2.51
CA MET A 75 -8.11 -13.57 -2.80
C MET A 75 -8.91 -12.35 -3.26
N ARG A 76 -9.97 -12.55 -4.07
CA ARG A 76 -10.77 -11.43 -4.62
C ARG A 76 -11.44 -10.61 -3.53
N ILE A 77 -12.10 -11.28 -2.58
CA ILE A 77 -12.82 -10.61 -1.49
C ILE A 77 -11.84 -9.86 -0.60
N VAL A 78 -10.75 -10.51 -0.19
CA VAL A 78 -9.75 -9.88 0.69
C VAL A 78 -9.11 -8.66 0.03
N THR A 79 -8.76 -8.75 -1.27
CA THR A 79 -8.20 -7.63 -2.02
C THR A 79 -9.20 -6.48 -2.15
N THR A 80 -10.46 -6.77 -2.47
CA THR A 80 -11.50 -5.74 -2.58
C THR A 80 -11.71 -5.03 -1.24
N VAL A 81 -11.83 -5.79 -0.15
CA VAL A 81 -11.97 -5.22 1.21
C VAL A 81 -10.74 -4.38 1.56
N ALA A 82 -9.53 -4.86 1.26
CA ALA A 82 -8.30 -4.12 1.51
C ALA A 82 -8.26 -2.77 0.76
N LEU A 83 -8.63 -2.77 -0.52
CA LEU A 83 -8.70 -1.55 -1.33
C LEU A 83 -9.78 -0.58 -0.83
N VAL A 84 -10.95 -1.09 -0.41
CA VAL A 84 -12.01 -0.29 0.20
C VAL A 84 -11.52 0.34 1.50
N LEU A 85 -10.85 -0.42 2.38
CA LEU A 85 -10.28 0.11 3.63
C LEU A 85 -9.25 1.22 3.36
N ILE A 86 -8.34 1.01 2.39
CA ILE A 86 -7.36 2.03 1.99
C ILE A 86 -8.07 3.28 1.48
N SER A 87 -9.05 3.11 0.60
CA SER A 87 -9.80 4.24 0.01
C SER A 87 -10.57 5.02 1.08
N LEU A 88 -11.26 4.33 1.99
CA LEU A 88 -11.98 4.96 3.10
C LEU A 88 -11.02 5.66 4.07
N GLY A 89 -9.89 5.04 4.37
CA GLY A 89 -8.87 5.63 5.22
C GLY A 89 -8.28 6.91 4.61
N MET A 90 -7.95 6.88 3.31
CA MET A 90 -7.47 8.06 2.60
C MET A 90 -8.52 9.15 2.49
N PHE A 91 -9.74 8.79 2.11
CA PHE A 91 -10.84 9.75 2.04
C PHE A 91 -11.14 10.36 3.41
N GLY A 92 -11.19 9.54 4.46
CA GLY A 92 -11.40 10.01 5.83
C GLY A 92 -10.27 10.91 6.34
N SER A 93 -9.02 10.69 5.91
CA SER A 93 -7.89 11.52 6.32
C SER A 93 -7.94 12.94 5.77
N ILE A 94 -8.67 13.18 4.67
CA ILE A 94 -8.90 14.54 4.12
C ILE A 94 -9.73 15.40 5.09
N PHE A 95 -10.60 14.77 5.86
CA PHE A 95 -11.47 15.44 6.85
C PHE A 95 -10.89 15.41 8.26
N ALA A 96 -9.67 14.90 8.42
CA ALA A 96 -9.04 14.82 9.73
C ALA A 96 -8.58 16.22 10.18
N VAL A 97 -9.17 16.70 11.25
CA VAL A 97 -8.81 17.95 11.93
C VAL A 97 -8.05 17.72 13.24
N THR A 98 -7.97 16.47 13.70
CA THR A 98 -7.25 16.07 14.90
C THR A 98 -6.28 14.93 14.62
N GLU A 99 -5.18 14.86 15.39
CA GLU A 99 -4.19 13.78 15.28
C GLU A 99 -4.83 12.39 15.45
N TRP A 100 -5.82 12.25 16.35
CA TRP A 100 -6.51 10.97 16.58
C TRP A 100 -7.34 10.51 15.39
N GLN A 101 -7.94 11.43 14.65
CA GLN A 101 -8.64 11.10 13.41
C GLN A 101 -7.66 10.58 12.37
N LEU A 102 -6.45 11.17 12.27
CA LEU A 102 -5.40 10.67 11.41
C LEU A 102 -4.94 9.26 11.82
N VAL A 103 -4.78 9.01 13.13
CA VAL A 103 -4.43 7.66 13.62
C VAL A 103 -5.47 6.63 13.20
N LEU A 104 -6.77 6.94 13.34
CA LEU A 104 -7.84 6.01 12.99
C LEU A 104 -7.96 5.82 11.47
N THR A 105 -7.97 6.89 10.71
CA THR A 105 -8.19 6.84 9.26
C THR A 105 -6.96 6.30 8.55
N TRP A 106 -5.83 6.97 8.70
CA TRP A 106 -4.62 6.56 7.99
C TRP A 106 -3.83 5.47 8.74
N GLY A 107 -3.67 5.59 10.05
CA GLY A 107 -2.93 4.61 10.85
C GLY A 107 -3.60 3.24 10.80
N VAL A 108 -4.89 3.16 11.19
CA VAL A 108 -5.61 1.88 11.31
C VAL A 108 -6.15 1.40 9.98
N LEU A 109 -7.00 2.18 9.28
CA LEU A 109 -7.66 1.69 8.07
C LEU A 109 -6.67 1.42 6.94
N VAL A 110 -5.76 2.36 6.66
CA VAL A 110 -4.74 2.16 5.62
C VAL A 110 -3.72 1.11 6.05
N GLY A 111 -3.35 1.04 7.33
CA GLY A 111 -2.44 0.02 7.87
C GLY A 111 -2.99 -1.40 7.69
N LEU A 112 -4.23 -1.65 8.07
CA LEU A 112 -4.91 -2.94 7.89
C LEU A 112 -5.08 -3.29 6.41
N GLY A 113 -5.54 -2.35 5.59
CA GLY A 113 -5.73 -2.56 4.16
C GLY A 113 -4.42 -2.89 3.45
N SER A 114 -3.39 -2.07 3.63
CA SER A 114 -2.08 -2.28 2.99
C SER A 114 -1.36 -3.52 3.52
N GLY A 115 -1.51 -3.84 4.82
CA GLY A 115 -0.96 -5.06 5.42
C GLY A 115 -1.58 -6.32 4.84
N SER A 116 -2.88 -6.30 4.51
CA SER A 116 -3.57 -7.41 3.83
C SER A 116 -3.07 -7.63 2.40
N MET A 117 -2.45 -6.63 1.78
CA MET A 117 -1.88 -6.68 0.43
C MET A 117 -0.34 -6.77 0.43
N ALA A 118 0.28 -7.13 1.54
CA ALA A 118 1.72 -7.30 1.67
C ALA A 118 2.24 -8.54 0.90
N LEU A 119 3.33 -9.13 1.37
CA LEU A 119 4.00 -10.27 0.73
C LEU A 119 3.08 -11.48 0.47
N VAL A 120 2.05 -11.66 1.30
CA VAL A 120 1.08 -12.77 1.16
C VAL A 120 0.29 -12.65 -0.14
N PHE A 121 -0.10 -11.44 -0.52
CA PHE A 121 -0.81 -11.20 -1.78
C PHE A 121 0.08 -11.55 -2.99
N VAL A 122 1.35 -11.12 -2.96
CA VAL A 122 2.33 -11.46 -4.00
C VAL A 122 2.53 -12.96 -4.10
N SER A 123 2.78 -13.64 -2.97
CA SER A 123 3.00 -15.08 -2.95
C SER A 123 1.76 -15.86 -3.42
N THR A 124 0.57 -15.40 -3.08
CA THR A 124 -0.69 -16.03 -3.52
C THR A 124 -0.89 -15.90 -5.03
N ILE A 125 -0.63 -14.73 -5.63
CA ILE A 125 -0.69 -14.57 -7.09
C ILE A 125 0.30 -15.51 -7.76
N VAL A 126 1.55 -15.49 -7.29
CA VAL A 126 2.63 -16.26 -7.90
C VAL A 126 2.35 -17.77 -7.81
N SER A 127 1.97 -18.27 -6.64
CA SER A 127 1.72 -19.70 -6.43
C SER A 127 0.47 -20.22 -7.15
N THR A 128 -0.56 -19.38 -7.30
CA THR A 128 -1.84 -19.78 -7.91
C THR A 128 -1.80 -19.73 -9.44
N TRP A 129 -1.10 -18.75 -10.02
CA TRP A 129 -1.19 -18.47 -11.45
C TRP A 129 0.07 -18.81 -12.24
N PHE A 130 1.22 -18.99 -11.58
CA PHE A 130 2.50 -19.22 -12.23
C PHE A 130 3.18 -20.50 -11.74
N VAL A 131 3.37 -21.48 -12.63
CA VAL A 131 4.16 -22.69 -12.37
C VAL A 131 5.63 -22.47 -12.74
N LYS A 132 5.87 -21.72 -13.84
CA LYS A 132 7.21 -21.34 -14.31
C LYS A 132 7.43 -19.84 -14.12
N ARG A 133 8.67 -19.41 -13.91
CA ARG A 133 9.09 -18.01 -13.74
C ARG A 133 8.53 -17.33 -12.48
N GLN A 134 8.26 -18.11 -11.42
CA GLN A 134 7.74 -17.58 -10.15
C GLN A 134 8.63 -16.48 -9.56
N GLY A 135 9.96 -16.66 -9.62
CA GLY A 135 10.91 -15.65 -9.12
C GLY A 135 10.85 -14.32 -9.89
N LEU A 136 10.72 -14.37 -11.22
CA LEU A 136 10.59 -13.15 -12.05
C LEU A 136 9.31 -12.38 -11.70
N VAL A 137 8.17 -13.08 -11.62
CA VAL A 137 6.87 -12.46 -11.32
C VAL A 137 6.84 -11.93 -9.90
N SER A 138 7.39 -12.68 -8.94
CA SER A 138 7.54 -12.24 -7.56
C SER A 138 8.40 -10.97 -7.47
N GLY A 139 9.53 -10.93 -8.17
CA GLY A 139 10.40 -9.75 -8.25
C GLY A 139 9.68 -8.52 -8.80
N ILE A 140 8.94 -8.67 -9.92
CA ILE A 140 8.16 -7.58 -10.53
C ILE A 140 7.06 -7.08 -9.57
N LEU A 141 6.31 -7.98 -8.94
CA LEU A 141 5.25 -7.60 -8.01
C LEU A 141 5.82 -6.94 -6.75
N SER A 142 6.94 -7.44 -6.23
CA SER A 142 7.60 -6.85 -5.05
C SER A 142 8.21 -5.48 -5.35
N SER A 143 8.71 -5.24 -6.57
CA SER A 143 9.20 -3.93 -6.97
C SER A 143 8.11 -2.87 -6.97
N GLY A 144 6.85 -3.25 -7.25
CA GLY A 144 5.70 -2.36 -7.13
C GLY A 144 5.49 -1.82 -5.71
N GLN A 145 5.80 -2.61 -4.67
CA GLN A 145 5.74 -2.15 -3.28
C GLN A 145 6.88 -1.17 -2.93
N ALA A 146 8.04 -1.32 -3.55
CA ALA A 146 9.19 -0.45 -3.34
C ALA A 146 9.10 0.87 -4.13
N ALA A 147 8.31 0.92 -5.21
CA ALA A 147 8.21 2.09 -6.09
C ALA A 147 7.60 3.32 -5.39
N GLY A 148 6.71 3.13 -4.42
CA GLY A 148 6.07 4.22 -3.69
C GLY A 148 7.07 5.17 -3.01
N PRO A 149 7.98 4.70 -2.14
CA PRO A 149 8.97 5.56 -1.47
C PRO A 149 10.01 6.17 -2.40
N VAL A 150 10.41 5.45 -3.46
CA VAL A 150 11.52 5.86 -4.35
C VAL A 150 11.12 7.02 -5.26
N SER A 151 9.89 7.07 -5.76
CA SER A 151 9.42 8.15 -6.63
C SER A 151 9.52 9.52 -5.97
N TYR A 152 9.44 9.58 -4.65
CA TYR A 152 9.42 10.81 -3.88
C TYR A 152 10.81 11.36 -3.56
N THR A 153 11.82 10.52 -3.43
CA THR A 153 13.19 10.97 -3.21
C THR A 153 13.78 11.65 -4.45
N HIS A 154 13.40 11.19 -5.64
CA HIS A 154 13.84 11.81 -6.89
C HIS A 154 13.18 13.17 -7.17
N LEU A 155 11.90 13.35 -6.84
CA LEU A 155 11.22 14.64 -7.00
C LEU A 155 11.80 15.71 -6.07
N ARG A 156 12.15 15.35 -4.85
CA ARG A 156 12.73 16.28 -3.87
C ARG A 156 14.18 16.71 -4.22
N ALA A 157 14.93 15.87 -4.93
CA ALA A 157 16.29 16.21 -5.37
C ALA A 157 16.31 17.32 -6.44
N HIS A 158 15.21 17.54 -7.15
CA HIS A 158 15.08 18.61 -8.15
C HIS A 158 14.56 19.95 -7.57
N GLU A 159 14.09 19.96 -6.33
CA GLU A 159 13.55 21.17 -5.67
C GLU A 159 14.52 21.86 -4.72
N THR A 160 15.76 21.36 -4.56
CA THR A 160 16.79 22.08 -3.82
C THR A 160 17.45 23.11 -4.77
N PRO A 161 17.15 24.43 -4.63
CA PRO A 161 17.92 25.44 -5.31
C PRO A 161 19.34 25.42 -4.72
N GLU A 162 20.33 25.34 -5.58
CA GLU A 162 21.72 25.58 -5.20
C GLU A 162 21.85 27.01 -4.64
N HIS A 163 22.16 27.10 -3.38
CA HIS A 163 22.73 28.31 -2.77
C HIS A 163 24.14 28.02 -2.31
#